data_13e9e3e5a8f1b709d6d5905d8e4abe4a
#
_entry.id   13e9e3e5a8f1b709d6d5905d8e4abe4a
#
_cell.length_a   1.000
_cell.length_b   1.000
_cell.length_c   1.000
_cell.angle_alpha   90.00
_cell.angle_beta   90.00
_cell.angle_gamma   90.00
#
_symmetry.space_group_name_H-M   'P 1'
#
loop_
_entity.id
_entity.type
_entity.pdbx_description
1 polymer ?
#
loop_
_entity_poly.entity_id
_entity_poly.type
_entity_poly.pdbx_seq_one_letter_code
_entity_poly.pdbx_strand_id
1 'polypeptide(L)'
;MMPAARESLLDAAYTALVRRPWSAVRMVDVAAVAGVSRQTLYNEFGSKEGLARALVRREADGYLAGVDRALAAHADTRDRLAATAEWTVAASRNNALVRAMLTGCWGERLPAPTLSAVPSSSAVPAQRRADGPLPAPTDFVALVRERAVAVLSAPGTPKSDTVELARSCELAVRIALSCVAAPPGEGGVTDLVRTALPRQFGRPLNHL
;
A
#
# COMPACT_ATOMS: atom_id res chain seq x y z
N MET A 1 -13.32 -12.82 -19.08
CA MET A 1 -13.03 -13.04 -17.64
C MET A 1 -13.90 -12.10 -16.83
N MET A 2 -14.58 -12.54 -15.79
CA MET A 2 -15.51 -11.69 -15.02
C MET A 2 -14.75 -11.09 -13.82
N PRO A 3 -14.58 -9.75 -13.74
CA PRO A 3 -13.90 -9.07 -12.63
C PRO A 3 -14.44 -9.51 -11.26
N ALA A 4 -15.74 -9.76 -11.15
CA ALA A 4 -16.39 -10.19 -9.92
C ALA A 4 -15.85 -11.52 -9.36
N ALA A 5 -15.54 -12.52 -10.21
CA ALA A 5 -15.02 -13.81 -9.74
C ALA A 5 -13.60 -13.69 -9.15
N ARG A 6 -12.76 -12.83 -9.75
CA ARG A 6 -11.40 -12.55 -9.25
C ARG A 6 -11.46 -11.90 -7.86
N GLU A 7 -12.29 -10.89 -7.69
CA GLU A 7 -12.44 -10.20 -6.40
C GLU A 7 -13.01 -11.14 -5.33
N SER A 8 -14.04 -11.95 -5.66
CA SER A 8 -14.59 -12.94 -4.72
C SER A 8 -13.53 -13.95 -4.25
N LEU A 9 -12.62 -14.37 -5.15
CA LEU A 9 -11.51 -15.26 -4.79
C LEU A 9 -10.49 -14.58 -3.88
N LEU A 10 -10.16 -13.31 -4.13
CA LEU A 10 -9.25 -12.54 -3.27
C LEU A 10 -9.87 -12.27 -1.90
N ASP A 11 -11.17 -11.98 -1.82
CA ASP A 11 -11.89 -11.82 -0.56
C ASP A 11 -11.93 -13.12 0.25
N ALA A 12 -12.18 -14.24 -0.40
CA ALA A 12 -12.15 -15.55 0.24
C ALA A 12 -10.74 -15.89 0.76
N ALA A 13 -9.71 -15.59 -0.01
CA ALA A 13 -8.31 -15.78 0.37
C ALA A 13 -7.92 -14.90 1.57
N TYR A 14 -8.30 -13.61 1.57
CA TYR A 14 -8.07 -12.69 2.68
C TYR A 14 -8.79 -13.15 3.96
N THR A 15 -10.06 -13.53 3.85
CA THR A 15 -10.84 -14.05 4.98
C THR A 15 -10.21 -15.32 5.56
N ALA A 16 -9.70 -16.20 4.71
CA ALA A 16 -9.00 -17.40 5.15
C ALA A 16 -7.68 -17.04 5.88
N LEU A 17 -6.91 -16.09 5.37
CA LEU A 17 -5.66 -15.60 5.97
C LEU A 17 -5.85 -14.98 7.36
N VAL A 18 -6.93 -14.24 7.58
CA VAL A 18 -7.26 -13.67 8.89
C VAL A 18 -7.46 -14.77 9.94
N ARG A 19 -8.06 -15.89 9.55
CA ARG A 19 -8.40 -16.99 10.46
C ARG A 19 -7.24 -17.96 10.71
N ARG A 20 -6.37 -18.22 9.72
CA ARG A 20 -5.31 -19.23 9.77
C ARG A 20 -4.06 -18.79 9.02
N PRO A 21 -2.88 -19.32 9.34
CA PRO A 21 -1.65 -18.99 8.63
C PRO A 21 -1.76 -19.39 7.13
N TRP A 22 -1.07 -18.64 6.27
CA TRP A 22 -1.12 -18.88 4.82
C TRP A 22 -0.71 -20.30 4.43
N SER A 23 0.22 -20.91 5.17
CA SER A 23 0.61 -22.32 4.96
C SER A 23 -0.59 -23.27 5.03
N ALA A 24 -1.54 -23.01 5.93
CA ALA A 24 -2.74 -23.80 6.13
C ALA A 24 -3.93 -23.43 5.22
N VAL A 25 -3.82 -22.36 4.42
CA VAL A 25 -4.83 -21.98 3.43
C VAL A 25 -4.75 -22.94 2.24
N ARG A 26 -5.86 -23.58 1.88
CA ARG A 26 -5.94 -24.50 0.74
C ARG A 26 -6.73 -23.86 -0.40
N MET A 27 -6.25 -24.04 -1.63
CA MET A 27 -6.87 -23.49 -2.85
C MET A 27 -8.32 -23.98 -3.03
N VAL A 28 -8.61 -25.25 -2.67
CA VAL A 28 -9.95 -25.81 -2.75
C VAL A 28 -10.94 -25.12 -1.82
N ASP A 29 -10.50 -24.74 -0.61
CA ASP A 29 -11.36 -24.05 0.36
C ASP A 29 -11.65 -22.61 -0.12
N VAL A 30 -10.66 -21.94 -0.69
CA VAL A 30 -10.82 -20.59 -1.27
C VAL A 30 -11.82 -20.60 -2.41
N ALA A 31 -11.72 -21.56 -3.34
CA ALA A 31 -12.65 -21.70 -4.45
C ALA A 31 -14.08 -21.96 -3.97
N ALA A 32 -14.25 -22.87 -2.98
CA ALA A 32 -15.55 -23.20 -2.39
C ALA A 32 -16.20 -21.96 -1.71
N VAL A 33 -15.44 -21.20 -0.93
CA VAL A 33 -15.95 -19.98 -0.27
C VAL A 33 -16.31 -18.90 -1.29
N ALA A 34 -15.53 -18.77 -2.37
CA ALA A 34 -15.80 -17.81 -3.44
C ALA A 34 -16.96 -18.22 -4.37
N GLY A 35 -17.50 -19.43 -4.22
CA GLY A 35 -18.58 -19.96 -5.07
C GLY A 35 -18.15 -20.25 -6.51
N VAL A 36 -16.86 -20.53 -6.74
CA VAL A 36 -16.34 -20.83 -8.08
C VAL A 36 -15.68 -22.20 -8.15
N SER A 37 -15.49 -22.71 -9.37
CA SER A 37 -14.81 -23.99 -9.55
C SER A 37 -13.32 -23.89 -9.22
N ARG A 38 -12.72 -24.99 -8.79
CA ARG A 38 -11.27 -25.10 -8.60
C ARG A 38 -10.51 -24.77 -9.89
N GLN A 39 -11.04 -25.20 -11.04
CA GLN A 39 -10.44 -24.92 -12.35
C GLN A 39 -10.42 -23.40 -12.62
N THR A 40 -11.50 -22.68 -12.30
CA THR A 40 -11.57 -21.23 -12.44
C THR A 40 -10.49 -20.54 -11.63
N LEU A 41 -10.28 -20.98 -10.37
CA LEU A 41 -9.22 -20.41 -9.50
C LEU A 41 -7.83 -20.66 -10.08
N TYR A 42 -7.54 -21.88 -10.55
CA TYR A 42 -6.22 -22.17 -11.16
C TYR A 42 -6.03 -21.46 -12.49
N ASN A 43 -7.06 -21.29 -13.30
CA ASN A 43 -7.00 -20.51 -14.53
C ASN A 43 -6.69 -19.03 -14.26
N GLU A 44 -7.19 -18.49 -13.12
CA GLU A 44 -7.01 -17.07 -12.75
C GLU A 44 -5.63 -16.79 -12.15
N PHE A 45 -5.15 -17.63 -11.26
CA PHE A 45 -3.94 -17.35 -10.47
C PHE A 45 -2.79 -18.33 -10.72
N GLY A 46 -3.02 -19.42 -11.44
CA GLY A 46 -2.03 -20.45 -11.75
C GLY A 46 -1.62 -21.31 -10.56
N SER A 47 -1.32 -20.70 -9.42
CA SER A 47 -0.83 -21.38 -8.22
C SER A 47 -1.24 -20.68 -6.94
N LYS A 48 -0.94 -21.28 -5.78
CA LYS A 48 -1.12 -20.65 -4.47
C LYS A 48 -0.25 -19.41 -4.30
N GLU A 49 0.95 -19.42 -4.86
CA GLU A 49 1.88 -18.30 -4.89
C GLU A 49 1.35 -17.18 -5.80
N GLY A 50 0.71 -17.51 -6.93
CA GLY A 50 0.03 -16.55 -7.80
C GLY A 50 -1.14 -15.86 -7.09
N LEU A 51 -1.96 -16.63 -6.36
CA LEU A 51 -3.03 -16.08 -5.51
C LEU A 51 -2.45 -15.19 -4.41
N ALA A 52 -1.36 -15.61 -3.76
CA ALA A 52 -0.67 -14.81 -2.73
C ALA A 52 -0.19 -13.47 -3.28
N ARG A 53 0.50 -13.48 -4.44
CA ARG A 53 0.96 -12.25 -5.11
C ARG A 53 -0.19 -11.32 -5.47
N ALA A 54 -1.27 -11.87 -6.02
CA ALA A 54 -2.45 -11.09 -6.37
C ALA A 54 -3.13 -10.46 -5.14
N LEU A 55 -3.21 -11.21 -4.04
CA LEU A 55 -3.73 -10.71 -2.76
C LEU A 55 -2.89 -9.57 -2.23
N VAL A 56 -1.57 -9.72 -2.15
CA VAL A 56 -0.65 -8.69 -1.67
C VAL A 56 -0.75 -7.43 -2.55
N ARG A 57 -0.85 -7.57 -3.88
CA ARG A 57 -1.05 -6.42 -4.79
C ARG A 57 -2.35 -5.69 -4.53
N ARG A 58 -3.44 -6.40 -4.36
CA ARG A 58 -4.73 -5.78 -4.04
C ARG A 58 -4.64 -4.94 -2.77
N GLU A 59 -4.01 -5.48 -1.73
CA GLU A 59 -3.81 -4.74 -0.48
C GLU A 59 -2.88 -3.53 -0.65
N ALA A 60 -1.85 -3.63 -1.50
CA ALA A 60 -0.99 -2.52 -1.86
C ALA A 60 -1.76 -1.42 -2.60
N ASP A 61 -2.57 -1.78 -3.59
CA ASP A 61 -3.40 -0.85 -4.35
C ASP A 61 -4.42 -0.16 -3.44
N GLY A 62 -5.05 -0.92 -2.53
CA GLY A 62 -5.97 -0.40 -1.52
C GLY A 62 -5.31 0.60 -0.56
N TYR A 63 -4.08 0.31 -0.11
CA TYR A 63 -3.29 1.23 0.69
C TYR A 63 -3.00 2.53 -0.06
N LEU A 64 -2.52 2.44 -1.31
CA LEU A 64 -2.19 3.60 -2.13
C LEU A 64 -3.43 4.44 -2.49
N ALA A 65 -4.57 3.80 -2.75
CA ALA A 65 -5.83 4.51 -2.92
C ALA A 65 -6.27 5.27 -1.65
N GLY A 66 -5.93 4.74 -0.48
CA GLY A 66 -6.13 5.43 0.80
C GLY A 66 -5.19 6.63 0.98
N VAL A 67 -3.95 6.53 0.51
CA VAL A 67 -3.01 7.67 0.44
C VAL A 67 -3.58 8.78 -0.45
N ASP A 68 -4.09 8.44 -1.64
CA ASP A 68 -4.68 9.43 -2.55
C ASP A 68 -5.88 10.16 -1.89
N ARG A 69 -6.74 9.43 -1.16
CA ARG A 69 -7.83 10.05 -0.39
C ARG A 69 -7.33 10.96 0.73
N ALA A 70 -6.30 10.55 1.47
CA ALA A 70 -5.72 11.36 2.54
C ALA A 70 -5.10 12.66 2.01
N LEU A 71 -4.40 12.58 0.87
CA LEU A 71 -3.84 13.73 0.19
C LEU A 71 -4.90 14.71 -0.34
N ALA A 72 -6.13 14.24 -0.59
CA ALA A 72 -7.25 15.05 -1.04
C ALA A 72 -8.13 15.60 0.11
N ALA A 73 -7.96 15.13 1.35
CA ALA A 73 -8.91 15.36 2.44
C ALA A 73 -8.90 16.78 3.03
N HIS A 74 -7.80 17.52 2.89
CA HIS A 74 -7.61 18.84 3.49
C HIS A 74 -7.18 19.89 2.46
N ALA A 75 -7.28 21.17 2.80
CA ALA A 75 -6.80 22.26 1.94
C ALA A 75 -5.29 22.53 2.16
N ASP A 76 -4.84 22.47 3.39
CA ASP A 76 -3.46 22.75 3.79
C ASP A 76 -2.54 21.54 3.53
N THR A 77 -1.37 21.78 2.93
CA THR A 77 -0.39 20.74 2.58
C THR A 77 0.10 19.97 3.80
N ARG A 78 0.32 20.64 4.91
CA ARG A 78 0.79 20.04 6.16
C ARG A 78 -0.25 19.11 6.76
N ASP A 79 -1.53 19.49 6.71
CA ASP A 79 -2.64 18.64 7.17
C ASP A 79 -2.84 17.44 6.24
N ARG A 80 -2.64 17.59 4.94
CA ARG A 80 -2.67 16.47 3.97
C ARG A 80 -1.57 15.45 4.26
N LEU A 81 -0.35 15.91 4.56
CA LEU A 81 0.77 15.03 4.92
C LEU A 81 0.53 14.36 6.29
N ALA A 82 -0.02 15.08 7.26
CA ALA A 82 -0.40 14.52 8.55
C ALA A 82 -1.49 13.46 8.43
N ALA A 83 -2.53 13.70 7.60
CA ALA A 83 -3.58 12.73 7.32
C ALA A 83 -3.03 11.49 6.58
N THR A 84 -2.05 11.66 5.69
CA THR A 84 -1.36 10.55 5.01
C THR A 84 -0.59 9.68 6.01
N ALA A 85 0.08 10.29 6.98
CA ALA A 85 0.77 9.58 8.04
C ALA A 85 -0.21 8.82 8.95
N GLU A 86 -1.32 9.44 9.33
CA GLU A 86 -2.39 8.82 10.12
C GLU A 86 -3.00 7.63 9.39
N TRP A 87 -3.31 7.78 8.10
CA TRP A 87 -3.78 6.68 7.26
C TRP A 87 -2.77 5.53 7.22
N THR A 88 -1.48 5.81 7.05
CA THR A 88 -0.42 4.80 7.00
C THR A 88 -0.36 3.98 8.30
N VAL A 89 -0.43 4.64 9.45
CA VAL A 89 -0.46 3.98 10.77
C VAL A 89 -1.74 3.16 10.93
N ALA A 90 -2.90 3.72 10.60
CA ALA A 90 -4.19 3.04 10.72
C ALA A 90 -4.27 1.82 9.80
N ALA A 91 -3.87 1.95 8.54
CA ALA A 91 -3.84 0.85 7.58
C ALA A 91 -2.93 -0.29 8.05
N SER A 92 -1.74 0.03 8.59
CA SER A 92 -0.80 -0.96 9.12
C SER A 92 -1.32 -1.68 10.37
N ARG A 93 -2.10 -1.00 11.22
CA ARG A 93 -2.73 -1.61 12.41
C ARG A 93 -3.86 -2.55 12.04
N ASN A 94 -4.64 -2.19 11.04
CA ASN A 94 -5.84 -2.91 10.65
C ASN A 94 -5.58 -4.04 9.63
N ASN A 95 -4.42 -4.03 8.97
CA ASN A 95 -4.10 -5.00 7.92
C ASN A 95 -2.65 -5.49 8.04
N ALA A 96 -2.49 -6.76 8.40
CA ALA A 96 -1.19 -7.38 8.59
C ALA A 96 -0.37 -7.46 7.29
N LEU A 97 -1.01 -7.59 6.12
CA LEU A 97 -0.32 -7.57 4.82
C LEU A 97 0.24 -6.17 4.52
N VAL A 98 -0.56 -5.12 4.75
CA VAL A 98 -0.12 -3.74 4.60
C VAL A 98 1.07 -3.46 5.52
N ARG A 99 0.99 -3.88 6.79
CA ARG A 99 2.11 -3.75 7.71
C ARG A 99 3.35 -4.47 7.22
N ALA A 100 3.22 -5.71 6.76
CA ALA A 100 4.34 -6.49 6.26
C ALA A 100 4.99 -5.86 5.02
N MET A 101 4.19 -5.34 4.08
CA MET A 101 4.68 -4.64 2.90
C MET A 101 5.46 -3.37 3.25
N LEU A 102 4.93 -2.58 4.18
CA LEU A 102 5.52 -1.28 4.57
C LEU A 102 6.78 -1.43 5.45
N THR A 103 6.89 -2.50 6.22
CA THR A 103 8.00 -2.73 7.16
C THR A 103 9.00 -3.77 6.68
N GLY A 104 8.66 -4.60 5.69
CA GLY A 104 9.44 -5.76 5.30
C GLY A 104 9.35 -6.94 6.28
N CYS A 105 8.56 -6.82 7.35
CA CYS A 105 8.43 -7.85 8.40
C CYS A 105 7.33 -8.85 8.03
N TRP A 106 7.68 -9.85 7.25
CA TRP A 106 6.80 -10.96 6.88
C TRP A 106 6.88 -12.06 7.93
N GLY A 107 5.90 -12.12 8.82
CA GLY A 107 5.82 -13.23 9.78
C GLY A 107 5.40 -14.54 9.11
N GLU A 108 5.64 -15.67 9.77
CA GLU A 108 5.34 -17.03 9.28
C GLU A 108 3.86 -17.25 8.89
N ARG A 109 2.96 -16.42 9.41
CA ARG A 109 1.53 -16.50 9.12
C ARG A 109 1.16 -15.91 7.76
N LEU A 110 1.99 -15.04 7.19
CA LEU A 110 1.69 -14.28 5.98
C LEU A 110 2.29 -14.94 4.73
N PRO A 111 1.71 -14.70 3.55
CA PRO A 111 2.29 -15.14 2.29
C PRO A 111 3.49 -14.27 1.92
N ALA A 112 4.66 -14.56 2.49
CA ALA A 112 5.87 -13.84 2.16
C ALA A 112 6.14 -13.91 0.64
N PRO A 113 6.47 -12.78 0.00
CA PRO A 113 6.84 -12.79 -1.40
C PRO A 113 8.12 -13.61 -1.58
N THR A 114 8.07 -14.69 -2.34
CA THR A 114 9.29 -15.35 -2.78
C THR A 114 10.01 -14.42 -3.76
N LEU A 115 11.27 -14.12 -3.49
CA LEU A 115 12.11 -13.24 -4.32
C LEU A 115 12.41 -13.81 -5.71
N SER A 116 11.97 -15.03 -6.00
CA SER A 116 12.13 -15.69 -7.29
C SER A 116 10.86 -15.60 -8.11
N ALA A 117 10.71 -14.55 -8.90
CA ALA A 117 9.85 -14.58 -10.06
C ALA A 117 10.55 -15.46 -11.13
N VAL A 118 10.21 -16.75 -11.21
CA VAL A 118 10.50 -17.54 -12.40
C VAL A 118 9.53 -17.05 -13.49
N PRO A 119 9.99 -16.42 -14.57
CA PRO A 119 9.11 -16.03 -15.65
C PRO A 119 8.56 -17.29 -16.32
N SER A 120 7.27 -17.56 -16.14
CA SER A 120 6.57 -18.55 -16.91
C SER A 120 6.53 -18.08 -18.36
N SER A 121 7.27 -18.74 -19.25
CA SER A 121 7.41 -18.39 -20.67
C SER A 121 6.11 -18.44 -21.49
N SER A 122 4.99 -18.88 -20.91
CA SER A 122 3.69 -19.01 -21.55
C SER A 122 2.59 -18.07 -21.00
N ALA A 123 2.94 -17.07 -20.21
CA ALA A 123 1.94 -16.19 -19.62
C ALA A 123 1.40 -15.13 -20.59
N VAL A 124 0.06 -14.98 -20.62
CA VAL A 124 -0.67 -13.92 -21.34
C VAL A 124 -0.22 -12.52 -20.84
N PRO A 125 -0.24 -11.45 -21.67
CA PRO A 125 0.22 -10.11 -21.27
C PRO A 125 -0.35 -9.54 -19.97
N ALA A 126 -1.60 -9.88 -19.63
CA ALA A 126 -2.24 -9.49 -18.36
C ALA A 126 -1.64 -10.22 -17.15
N GLN A 127 -1.26 -11.49 -17.29
CA GLN A 127 -0.60 -12.28 -16.26
C GLN A 127 0.83 -11.81 -16.01
N ARG A 128 1.54 -11.35 -17.05
CA ARG A 128 2.91 -10.78 -16.90
C ARG A 128 2.93 -9.52 -16.03
N ARG A 129 1.87 -8.69 -16.05
CA ARG A 129 1.74 -7.55 -15.12
C ARG A 129 1.44 -8.01 -13.69
N ALA A 130 0.70 -9.10 -13.55
CA ALA A 130 0.42 -9.72 -12.25
C ALA A 130 1.64 -10.43 -11.64
N ASP A 131 2.60 -10.85 -12.46
CA ASP A 131 3.79 -11.61 -12.06
C ASP A 131 5.04 -10.75 -11.80
N GLY A 132 4.96 -9.42 -11.97
CA GLY A 132 6.06 -8.51 -11.64
C GLY A 132 6.42 -8.56 -10.14
N PRO A 133 7.63 -8.14 -9.75
CA PRO A 133 8.04 -8.10 -8.35
C PRO A 133 7.08 -7.26 -7.53
N LEU A 134 6.85 -7.67 -6.27
CA LEU A 134 6.11 -6.85 -5.31
C LEU A 134 6.98 -5.67 -4.88
N PRO A 135 6.40 -4.47 -4.66
CA PRO A 135 7.15 -3.33 -4.16
C PRO A 135 7.84 -3.65 -2.83
N ALA A 136 9.11 -3.27 -2.71
CA ALA A 136 9.83 -3.31 -1.43
C ALA A 136 9.37 -2.14 -0.52
N PRO A 137 9.66 -2.15 0.78
CA PRO A 137 9.31 -1.04 1.67
C PRO A 137 9.78 0.33 1.19
N THR A 138 10.98 0.39 0.61
CA THR A 138 11.56 1.61 0.01
C THR A 138 10.76 2.12 -1.18
N ASP A 139 10.18 1.20 -1.97
CA ASP A 139 9.36 1.56 -3.13
C ASP A 139 8.04 2.20 -2.70
N PHE A 140 7.45 1.76 -1.57
CA PHE A 140 6.26 2.40 -1.01
C PHE A 140 6.53 3.84 -0.57
N VAL A 141 7.68 4.09 0.06
CA VAL A 141 8.08 5.47 0.41
C VAL A 141 8.20 6.34 -0.84
N ALA A 142 8.83 5.82 -1.90
CA ALA A 142 8.95 6.51 -3.18
C ALA A 142 7.59 6.76 -3.84
N LEU A 143 6.72 5.74 -3.89
CA LEU A 143 5.38 5.83 -4.47
C LEU A 143 4.49 6.86 -3.74
N VAL A 144 4.53 6.90 -2.42
CA VAL A 144 3.76 7.90 -1.64
C VAL A 144 4.31 9.30 -1.87
N ARG A 145 5.64 9.46 -1.89
CA ARG A 145 6.29 10.74 -2.21
C ARG A 145 5.92 11.25 -3.60
N GLU A 146 5.97 10.40 -4.62
CA GLU A 146 5.60 10.75 -5.99
C GLU A 146 4.15 11.20 -6.09
N ARG A 147 3.22 10.49 -5.43
CA ARG A 147 1.81 10.88 -5.37
C ARG A 147 1.61 12.23 -4.69
N ALA A 148 2.28 12.43 -3.55
CA ALA A 148 2.19 13.69 -2.82
C ALA A 148 2.71 14.86 -3.67
N VAL A 149 3.85 14.70 -4.33
CA VAL A 149 4.39 15.72 -5.24
C VAL A 149 3.43 15.99 -6.39
N ALA A 150 2.87 14.94 -7.02
CA ALA A 150 1.92 15.09 -8.12
C ALA A 150 0.65 15.85 -7.74
N VAL A 151 0.14 15.63 -6.51
CA VAL A 151 -1.11 16.25 -6.03
C VAL A 151 -0.87 17.66 -5.43
N LEU A 152 0.27 17.86 -4.78
CA LEU A 152 0.54 19.07 -3.97
C LEU A 152 1.34 20.13 -4.72
N SER A 153 2.03 19.79 -5.82
CA SER A 153 2.72 20.77 -6.65
C SER A 153 1.74 21.44 -7.60
N ALA A 154 1.68 22.78 -7.54
CA ALA A 154 0.94 23.55 -8.52
C ALA A 154 1.69 23.61 -9.87
N PRO A 155 1.01 23.83 -11.01
CA PRO A 155 1.68 24.13 -12.26
C PRO A 155 2.62 25.35 -12.11
N GLY A 156 3.89 25.20 -12.48
CA GLY A 156 4.87 26.26 -12.35
C GLY A 156 5.60 26.35 -11.00
N THR A 157 5.35 25.43 -10.06
CA THR A 157 6.09 25.35 -8.79
C THR A 157 7.60 25.25 -9.06
N PRO A 158 8.44 26.09 -8.43
CA PRO A 158 9.89 26.04 -8.55
C PRO A 158 10.44 24.64 -8.18
N LYS A 159 11.52 24.23 -8.83
CA LYS A 159 12.16 22.94 -8.53
C LYS A 159 12.62 22.81 -7.07
N SER A 160 13.09 23.92 -6.48
CA SER A 160 13.47 23.99 -5.06
C SER A 160 12.31 23.56 -4.15
N ASP A 161 11.13 24.11 -4.40
CA ASP A 161 9.94 23.89 -3.58
C ASP A 161 9.40 22.48 -3.78
N THR A 162 9.48 21.95 -5.01
CA THR A 162 9.16 20.55 -5.29
C THR A 162 10.08 19.59 -4.56
N VAL A 163 11.38 19.89 -4.46
CA VAL A 163 12.35 19.08 -3.72
C VAL A 163 12.08 19.14 -2.22
N GLU A 164 11.74 20.30 -1.69
CA GLU A 164 11.40 20.46 -0.27
C GLU A 164 10.09 19.73 0.07
N LEU A 165 9.09 19.83 -0.79
CA LEU A 165 7.85 19.06 -0.66
C LEU A 165 8.11 17.56 -0.67
N ALA A 166 8.93 17.08 -1.60
CA ALA A 166 9.30 15.65 -1.66
C ALA A 166 10.00 15.18 -0.37
N ARG A 167 10.91 15.97 0.18
CA ARG A 167 11.58 15.69 1.46
C ARG A 167 10.58 15.66 2.63
N SER A 168 9.68 16.61 2.68
CA SER A 168 8.65 16.70 3.72
C SER A 168 7.68 15.52 3.67
N CYS A 169 7.29 15.09 2.47
CA CYS A 169 6.49 13.90 2.28
C CYS A 169 7.24 12.63 2.75
N GLU A 170 8.50 12.49 2.35
CA GLU A 170 9.33 11.36 2.80
C GLU A 170 9.47 11.35 4.33
N LEU A 171 9.70 12.49 4.96
CA LEU A 171 9.76 12.62 6.41
C LEU A 171 8.46 12.19 7.08
N ALA A 172 7.31 12.66 6.59
CA ALA A 172 6.00 12.28 7.12
C ALA A 172 5.77 10.77 7.05
N VAL A 173 6.11 10.13 5.94
CA VAL A 173 5.99 8.67 5.77
C VAL A 173 6.95 7.92 6.71
N ARG A 174 8.19 8.38 6.86
CA ARG A 174 9.16 7.77 7.78
C ARG A 174 8.72 7.90 9.24
N ILE A 175 8.15 9.03 9.65
CA ILE A 175 7.54 9.19 10.98
C ILE A 175 6.38 8.19 11.14
N ALA A 176 5.51 8.06 10.15
CA ALA A 176 4.42 7.09 10.20
C ALA A 176 4.96 5.65 10.37
N LEU A 177 5.98 5.25 9.61
CA LEU A 177 6.60 3.93 9.73
C LEU A 177 7.24 3.71 11.09
N SER A 178 7.86 4.73 11.68
CA SER A 178 8.37 4.63 13.05
C SER A 178 7.25 4.40 14.08
N CYS A 179 6.10 5.05 13.89
CA CYS A 179 4.90 4.84 14.72
C CYS A 179 4.21 3.48 14.51
N VAL A 180 4.46 2.81 13.39
CA VAL A 180 4.03 1.42 13.17
C VAL A 180 4.88 0.46 14.01
N ALA A 181 6.19 0.72 14.14
CA ALA A 181 7.12 -0.08 14.93
C ALA A 181 6.99 0.23 16.43
N ALA A 182 6.90 1.52 16.80
CA ALA A 182 6.76 2.00 18.17
C ALA A 182 5.59 3.01 18.23
N PRO A 183 4.44 2.64 18.81
CA PRO A 183 3.28 3.53 18.87
C PRO A 183 3.64 4.88 19.53
N PRO A 184 3.15 6.01 18.97
CA PRO A 184 3.41 7.32 19.54
C PRO A 184 2.68 7.47 20.88
N GLY A 185 3.18 8.40 21.72
CA GLY A 185 2.51 8.84 22.94
C GLY A 185 1.28 9.72 22.68
N GLU A 186 0.96 10.61 23.63
CA GLU A 186 -0.11 11.60 23.49
C GLU A 186 0.08 12.46 22.24
N GLY A 187 -1.00 12.81 21.56
CA GLY A 187 -0.98 13.60 20.34
C GLY A 187 -0.88 12.78 19.03
N GLY A 188 -0.44 11.52 19.11
CA GLY A 188 -0.42 10.62 17.96
C GLY A 188 0.57 11.01 16.87
N VAL A 189 0.51 10.31 15.74
CA VAL A 189 1.39 10.55 14.58
C VAL A 189 1.14 11.91 13.92
N THR A 190 -0.08 12.40 13.97
CA THR A 190 -0.49 13.68 13.37
C THR A 190 0.28 14.85 13.99
N ASP A 191 0.40 14.89 15.31
CA ASP A 191 1.12 15.95 16.01
C ASP A 191 2.63 15.85 15.79
N LEU A 192 3.17 14.62 15.74
CA LEU A 192 4.58 14.41 15.40
C LEU A 192 4.91 14.99 14.01
N VAL A 193 4.08 14.66 13.01
CA VAL A 193 4.26 15.14 11.64
C VAL A 193 4.11 16.66 11.58
N ARG A 194 3.08 17.23 12.19
CA ARG A 194 2.88 18.69 12.24
C ARG A 194 4.03 19.41 12.92
N THR A 195 4.62 18.83 13.94
CA THR A 195 5.77 19.44 14.64
C THR A 195 7.04 19.36 13.81
N ALA A 196 7.25 18.27 13.08
CA ALA A 196 8.45 18.03 12.29
C ALA A 196 8.47 18.78 10.96
N LEU A 197 7.29 19.12 10.41
CA LEU A 197 7.22 19.78 9.10
C LEU A 197 7.32 21.31 9.20
N PRO A 198 7.96 21.98 8.22
CA PRO A 198 8.05 23.44 8.16
C PRO A 198 6.67 24.10 8.15
N ARG A 199 6.52 25.24 8.81
CA ARG A 199 5.26 26.02 8.87
C ARG A 199 4.94 26.75 7.56
N GLN A 200 5.83 26.76 6.59
CA GLN A 200 5.76 27.60 5.38
C GLN A 200 5.01 26.95 4.19
N PHE A 201 4.52 25.72 4.32
CA PHE A 201 3.65 25.14 3.31
C PHE A 201 2.27 25.79 3.40
N GLY A 202 1.97 26.80 2.58
CA GLY A 202 0.63 27.36 2.51
C GLY A 202 0.51 28.89 2.51
N ARG A 203 1.61 29.64 2.48
CA ARG A 203 1.50 31.04 2.12
C ARG A 203 1.40 31.17 0.60
N PRO A 204 0.29 31.67 0.05
CA PRO A 204 0.32 32.17 -1.30
C PRO A 204 1.42 33.26 -1.33
N LEU A 205 2.30 33.17 -2.33
CA LEU A 205 3.19 34.27 -2.66
C LEU A 205 2.29 35.46 -3.05
N ASN A 206 1.90 36.27 -2.06
CA ASN A 206 1.41 37.61 -2.30
C ASN A 206 2.63 38.39 -2.76
N HIS A 207 2.70 38.55 -4.07
CA HIS A 207 3.64 39.43 -4.73
C HIS A 207 3.46 40.84 -4.19
N LEU A 208 4.56 41.42 -3.68
CA LEU A 208 4.78 42.85 -3.66
C LEU A 208 4.89 43.35 -5.10
#